data_72f60cb1f70dbc8c1cc02fb89ed0e0f1
#
_entry.id   72f60cb1f70dbc8c1cc02fb89ed0e0f1
#
_cell.length_a   1.000
_cell.length_b   1.000
_cell.length_c   1.000
_cell.angle_alpha   90.00
_cell.angle_beta   90.00
_cell.angle_gamma   90.00
#
_symmetry.space_group_name_H-M   'P 1'
#
loop_
_entity.id
_entity.type
_entity.pdbx_description
1 polymer ?
#
loop_
_entity_poly.entity_id
_entity_poly.type
_entity_poly.pdbx_seq_one_letter_code
_entity_poly.pdbx_strand_id
1 'polypeptide(L)'
;MAQKIILDCDPGHDDAIAMMLAWGNPNIDLLAVTTVVGNQTLEKVSRNALAVAEIAKMYGVPIAKGCDHPLVRDVENAPNIHGNSGMDGPVLPEPTMQFEEKHAVNLIIELIMSHPEKTITLVPTGGLTNIAMAARLEPRIIDRVKEVVLMGGGYHTGNWSAVAEFNIKIDPEAAHIVFNAGWKVTMVGLDLTHQALATPDIVERFAALNTKPGQFVVDLLKFFGKMYKQVQNFDAPPVHDACAVAYVIDPTLIEVQQVPVNIELTGTHTLGMTVADFRYPPKPCNTWVAKKLDKARFWDLVVDAVRNL
;
A
#
# COMPACT_ATOMS: atom_id res chain seq x y z
N MET A 1 5.12 22.11 -4.23
CA MET A 1 3.71 21.75 -4.57
C MET A 1 3.46 20.37 -4.00
N ALA A 2 2.29 20.15 -3.41
CA ALA A 2 1.90 18.83 -2.91
C ALA A 2 1.88 17.80 -4.05
N GLN A 3 2.28 16.55 -3.73
CA GLN A 3 2.28 15.44 -4.68
C GLN A 3 0.86 14.90 -4.80
N LYS A 4 0.33 14.87 -6.01
CA LYS A 4 -0.99 14.27 -6.29
C LYS A 4 -0.87 12.76 -6.28
N ILE A 5 -1.68 12.09 -5.45
CA ILE A 5 -1.69 10.64 -5.40
C ILE A 5 -3.11 10.07 -5.50
N ILE A 6 -3.19 8.84 -6.01
CA ILE A 6 -4.32 7.94 -5.83
C ILE A 6 -3.77 6.78 -5.01
N LEU A 7 -4.35 6.53 -3.82
CA LEU A 7 -4.00 5.43 -2.94
C LEU A 7 -4.94 4.27 -3.23
N ASP A 8 -4.42 3.15 -3.74
CA ASP A 8 -5.17 1.94 -4.04
C ASP A 8 -4.79 0.86 -3.01
N CYS A 9 -5.70 0.50 -2.13
CA CYS A 9 -5.40 -0.23 -0.89
C CYS A 9 -6.43 -1.30 -0.57
N ASP A 10 -6.10 -2.20 0.35
CA ASP A 10 -7.02 -3.22 0.89
C ASP A 10 -7.10 -3.13 2.42
N PRO A 11 -7.67 -2.02 2.97
CA PRO A 11 -7.47 -1.54 4.32
C PRO A 11 -7.49 -2.59 5.42
N GLY A 12 -6.25 -2.96 5.80
CA GLY A 12 -5.85 -3.60 7.02
C GLY A 12 -5.21 -2.58 7.97
N HIS A 13 -4.36 -3.07 8.88
CA HIS A 13 -3.77 -2.26 9.96
C HIS A 13 -2.78 -1.21 9.46
N ASP A 14 -1.90 -1.57 8.55
CA ASP A 14 -0.86 -0.70 8.01
C ASP A 14 -1.36 0.17 6.85
N ASP A 15 -2.33 -0.30 6.04
CA ASP A 15 -3.07 0.55 5.10
C ASP A 15 -3.75 1.71 5.81
N ALA A 16 -4.37 1.46 6.99
CA ALA A 16 -4.99 2.51 7.77
C ALA A 16 -3.98 3.60 8.16
N ILE A 17 -2.76 3.20 8.55
CA ILE A 17 -1.66 4.13 8.85
C ILE A 17 -1.20 4.86 7.57
N ALA A 18 -1.13 4.16 6.43
CA ALA A 18 -0.80 4.76 5.14
C ALA A 18 -1.83 5.81 4.69
N MET A 19 -3.14 5.52 4.86
CA MET A 19 -4.23 6.48 4.62
C MET A 19 -4.09 7.72 5.51
N MET A 20 -3.84 7.52 6.81
CA MET A 20 -3.64 8.62 7.77
C MET A 20 -2.39 9.43 7.45
N LEU A 21 -1.30 8.80 7.03
CA LEU A 21 -0.09 9.47 6.59
C LEU A 21 -0.34 10.32 5.33
N ALA A 22 -1.04 9.75 4.34
CA ALA A 22 -1.35 10.45 3.10
C ALA A 22 -2.24 11.68 3.34
N TRP A 23 -3.26 11.56 4.21
CA TRP A 23 -4.18 12.65 4.51
C TRP A 23 -3.59 13.72 5.43
N GLY A 24 -2.86 13.30 6.47
CA GLY A 24 -2.31 14.21 7.49
C GLY A 24 -1.04 14.95 7.04
N ASN A 25 -0.45 14.62 5.89
CA ASN A 25 0.77 15.25 5.43
C ASN A 25 0.51 16.34 4.38
N PRO A 26 0.93 17.60 4.63
CA PRO A 26 0.64 18.73 3.73
C PRO A 26 1.34 18.65 2.37
N ASN A 27 2.32 17.76 2.21
CA ASN A 27 3.01 17.53 0.94
C ASN A 27 2.28 16.54 0.02
N ILE A 28 1.14 15.99 0.44
CA ILE A 28 0.28 15.13 -0.36
C ILE A 28 -1.04 15.85 -0.70
N ASP A 29 -1.46 15.69 -1.93
CA ASP A 29 -2.78 15.99 -2.45
C ASP A 29 -3.46 14.65 -2.78
N LEU A 30 -4.22 14.11 -1.81
CA LEU A 30 -4.88 12.80 -1.91
C LEU A 30 -6.15 12.94 -2.76
N LEU A 31 -6.06 12.56 -4.04
CA LEU A 31 -7.15 12.72 -5.01
C LEU A 31 -8.28 11.69 -4.81
N ALA A 32 -7.93 10.48 -4.40
CA ALA A 32 -8.88 9.39 -4.14
C ALA A 32 -8.23 8.28 -3.31
N VAL A 33 -9.07 7.53 -2.60
CA VAL A 33 -8.77 6.21 -2.07
C VAL A 33 -9.59 5.20 -2.87
N THR A 34 -8.93 4.18 -3.43
CA THR A 34 -9.59 3.08 -4.12
C THR A 34 -9.32 1.79 -3.38
N THR A 35 -10.27 0.84 -3.38
CA THR A 35 -10.09 -0.40 -2.65
C THR A 35 -10.10 -1.60 -3.57
N VAL A 36 -9.36 -2.63 -3.19
CA VAL A 36 -9.23 -3.90 -3.90
C VAL A 36 -9.33 -5.05 -2.89
N VAL A 37 -9.74 -6.24 -3.33
CA VAL A 37 -9.68 -7.45 -2.50
C VAL A 37 -8.24 -7.79 -2.12
N GLY A 38 -8.04 -8.25 -0.88
CA GLY A 38 -6.70 -8.66 -0.42
C GLY A 38 -6.72 -9.07 1.05
N ASN A 39 -6.34 -8.22 1.98
CA ASN A 39 -6.30 -8.51 3.42
C ASN A 39 -7.59 -9.13 3.94
N GLN A 40 -8.73 -8.73 3.35
CA GLN A 40 -10.04 -9.33 3.53
C GLN A 40 -10.88 -9.17 2.24
N THR A 41 -12.14 -9.62 2.26
CA THR A 41 -13.08 -9.43 1.14
C THR A 41 -13.21 -7.93 0.83
N LEU A 42 -13.48 -7.59 -0.43
CA LEU A 42 -13.67 -6.21 -0.86
C LEU A 42 -14.67 -5.44 0.02
N GLU A 43 -15.76 -6.08 0.42
CA GLU A 43 -16.79 -5.50 1.29
C GLU A 43 -16.18 -5.01 2.62
N LYS A 44 -15.38 -5.85 3.27
CA LYS A 44 -14.77 -5.54 4.57
C LYS A 44 -13.68 -4.48 4.44
N VAL A 45 -12.75 -4.63 3.51
CA VAL A 45 -11.67 -3.65 3.33
C VAL A 45 -12.22 -2.27 2.91
N SER A 46 -13.26 -2.25 2.07
CA SER A 46 -13.90 -0.99 1.71
C SER A 46 -14.60 -0.32 2.90
N ARG A 47 -15.32 -1.11 3.74
CA ARG A 47 -15.90 -0.58 4.98
C ARG A 47 -14.83 -0.04 5.93
N ASN A 48 -13.68 -0.74 6.03
CA ASN A 48 -12.54 -0.28 6.80
C ASN A 48 -12.01 1.06 6.27
N ALA A 49 -11.93 1.23 4.93
CA ALA A 49 -11.52 2.51 4.33
C ALA A 49 -12.42 3.67 4.79
N LEU A 50 -13.75 3.49 4.77
CA LEU A 50 -14.68 4.50 5.27
C LEU A 50 -14.50 4.76 6.76
N ALA A 51 -14.30 3.72 7.58
CA ALA A 51 -14.10 3.86 9.02
C ALA A 51 -12.82 4.65 9.36
N VAL A 52 -11.72 4.36 8.63
CA VAL A 52 -10.47 5.13 8.76
C VAL A 52 -10.68 6.59 8.34
N ALA A 53 -11.40 6.82 7.24
CA ALA A 53 -11.70 8.16 6.75
C ALA A 53 -12.55 8.97 7.77
N GLU A 54 -13.52 8.34 8.45
CA GLU A 54 -14.28 8.97 9.54
C GLU A 54 -13.38 9.35 10.72
N ILE A 55 -12.49 8.44 11.15
CA ILE A 55 -11.55 8.68 12.26
C ILE A 55 -10.59 9.82 11.93
N ALA A 56 -10.07 9.83 10.69
CA ALA A 56 -9.14 10.83 10.20
C ALA A 56 -9.81 12.12 9.69
N LYS A 57 -11.14 12.19 9.72
CA LYS A 57 -11.94 13.32 9.16
C LYS A 57 -11.56 13.62 7.70
N MET A 58 -11.38 12.60 6.91
CA MET A 58 -10.95 12.66 5.51
C MET A 58 -12.13 13.04 4.60
N TYR A 59 -12.84 14.12 4.95
CA TYR A 59 -14.02 14.55 4.22
C TYR A 59 -13.65 15.16 2.87
N GLY A 60 -14.40 14.76 1.84
CA GLY A 60 -14.23 15.28 0.46
C GLY A 60 -13.25 14.49 -0.40
N VAL A 61 -12.57 13.47 0.14
CA VAL A 61 -11.80 12.52 -0.66
C VAL A 61 -12.74 11.39 -1.12
N PRO A 62 -12.92 11.17 -2.43
CA PRO A 62 -13.74 10.06 -2.93
C PRO A 62 -13.12 8.71 -2.57
N ILE A 63 -13.96 7.78 -2.09
CA ILE A 63 -13.59 6.41 -1.76
C ILE A 63 -14.39 5.47 -2.65
N ALA A 64 -13.72 4.71 -3.53
CA ALA A 64 -14.36 3.87 -4.53
C ALA A 64 -14.00 2.38 -4.36
N LYS A 65 -15.01 1.52 -4.47
CA LYS A 65 -14.81 0.06 -4.50
C LYS A 65 -14.29 -0.37 -5.87
N GLY A 66 -13.31 -1.27 -5.88
CA GLY A 66 -12.70 -1.80 -7.09
C GLY A 66 -12.98 -3.30 -7.29
N CYS A 67 -11.94 -4.02 -7.72
CA CYS A 67 -12.03 -5.44 -8.04
C CYS A 67 -12.16 -6.29 -6.76
N ASP A 68 -13.12 -7.21 -6.79
CA ASP A 68 -13.38 -8.16 -5.71
C ASP A 68 -12.74 -9.54 -5.95
N HIS A 69 -12.07 -9.69 -7.10
CA HIS A 69 -11.35 -10.91 -7.51
C HIS A 69 -10.05 -10.55 -8.23
N PRO A 70 -9.01 -11.41 -8.13
CA PRO A 70 -7.83 -11.37 -8.99
C PRO A 70 -8.20 -11.61 -10.46
N LEU A 71 -7.31 -11.27 -11.39
CA LEU A 71 -7.56 -11.42 -12.84
C LEU A 71 -7.83 -12.86 -13.27
N VAL A 72 -7.18 -13.83 -12.65
CA VAL A 72 -7.20 -15.23 -13.11
C VAL A 72 -7.39 -16.23 -11.97
N ARG A 73 -6.97 -15.89 -10.75
CA ARG A 73 -6.86 -16.83 -9.63
C ARG A 73 -8.02 -16.72 -8.67
N ASP A 74 -8.15 -17.72 -7.79
CA ASP A 74 -9.09 -17.67 -6.68
C ASP A 74 -8.66 -16.61 -5.66
N VAL A 75 -9.63 -16.05 -4.94
CA VAL A 75 -9.39 -15.06 -3.90
C VAL A 75 -8.69 -15.71 -2.70
N GLU A 76 -7.55 -15.15 -2.31
CA GLU A 76 -6.88 -15.46 -1.06
C GLU A 76 -6.95 -14.23 -0.13
N ASN A 77 -7.23 -14.44 1.16
CA ASN A 77 -7.28 -13.37 2.17
C ASN A 77 -6.40 -13.73 3.37
N ALA A 78 -6.05 -12.73 4.20
CA ALA A 78 -5.14 -12.85 5.32
C ALA A 78 -5.78 -12.63 6.72
N PRO A 79 -6.87 -13.33 7.09
CA PRO A 79 -7.53 -13.14 8.40
C PRO A 79 -6.65 -13.55 9.59
N ASN A 80 -5.63 -14.37 9.36
CA ASN A 80 -4.63 -14.76 10.36
C ASN A 80 -3.69 -13.61 10.76
N ILE A 81 -3.63 -12.53 9.98
CA ILE A 81 -2.85 -11.31 10.25
C ILE A 81 -3.77 -10.15 10.65
N HIS A 82 -4.85 -9.93 9.88
CA HIS A 82 -5.71 -8.76 10.02
C HIS A 82 -7.01 -9.00 10.81
N GLY A 83 -7.27 -10.26 11.20
CA GLY A 83 -8.49 -10.62 11.91
C GLY A 83 -9.71 -10.78 11.00
N ASN A 84 -10.86 -11.06 11.61
CA ASN A 84 -12.09 -11.35 10.87
C ASN A 84 -12.70 -10.13 10.17
N SER A 85 -12.55 -8.93 10.74
CA SER A 85 -12.99 -7.69 10.11
C SER A 85 -11.99 -7.17 9.07
N GLY A 86 -10.76 -7.68 9.07
CA GLY A 86 -9.64 -7.14 8.33
C GLY A 86 -8.92 -6.01 9.08
N MET A 87 -9.43 -5.59 10.25
CA MET A 87 -8.86 -4.54 11.10
C MET A 87 -9.28 -4.75 12.55
N ASP A 88 -9.13 -5.98 13.06
CA ASP A 88 -9.48 -6.31 14.44
C ASP A 88 -8.56 -5.57 15.42
N GLY A 89 -9.07 -5.28 16.61
CA GLY A 89 -8.36 -4.56 17.69
C GLY A 89 -9.05 -3.27 18.05
N PRO A 90 -9.02 -2.22 17.24
CA PRO A 90 -9.75 -0.99 17.54
C PRO A 90 -11.26 -1.15 17.35
N VAL A 91 -12.03 -0.31 18.03
CA VAL A 91 -13.47 -0.17 17.78
C VAL A 91 -13.65 0.75 16.57
N LEU A 92 -14.16 0.19 15.48
CA LEU A 92 -14.44 0.97 14.28
C LEU A 92 -15.81 1.65 14.37
N PRO A 93 -15.95 2.92 13.98
CA PRO A 93 -17.24 3.58 13.88
C PRO A 93 -18.08 2.96 12.76
N GLU A 94 -19.40 3.07 12.86
CA GLU A 94 -20.26 2.90 11.69
C GLU A 94 -20.07 4.12 10.78
N PRO A 95 -19.59 3.92 9.52
CA PRO A 95 -19.30 5.06 8.66
C PRO A 95 -20.58 5.80 8.25
N THR A 96 -20.53 7.12 8.28
CA THR A 96 -21.57 8.00 7.72
C THR A 96 -21.24 8.45 6.30
N MET A 97 -19.96 8.40 5.94
CA MET A 97 -19.49 8.64 4.58
C MET A 97 -20.01 7.56 3.62
N GLN A 98 -20.22 7.94 2.37
CA GLN A 98 -20.69 7.04 1.32
C GLN A 98 -19.57 6.76 0.33
N PHE A 99 -19.63 5.59 -0.30
CA PHE A 99 -18.75 5.28 -1.42
C PHE A 99 -19.10 6.15 -2.65
N GLU A 100 -18.07 6.42 -3.43
CA GLU A 100 -18.26 6.87 -4.80
C GLU A 100 -19.05 5.79 -5.58
N GLU A 101 -20.04 6.21 -6.38
CA GLU A 101 -20.82 5.26 -7.20
C GLU A 101 -19.99 4.60 -8.30
N LYS A 102 -18.92 5.30 -8.71
CA LYS A 102 -18.05 4.86 -9.78
C LYS A 102 -17.10 3.75 -9.28
N HIS A 103 -16.94 2.70 -10.08
CA HIS A 103 -15.94 1.66 -9.81
C HIS A 103 -14.53 2.25 -9.79
N ALA A 104 -13.67 1.79 -8.88
CA ALA A 104 -12.31 2.28 -8.66
C ALA A 104 -11.49 2.40 -9.96
N VAL A 105 -11.53 1.39 -10.82
CA VAL A 105 -10.83 1.40 -12.12
C VAL A 105 -11.23 2.59 -12.97
N ASN A 106 -12.52 2.89 -13.05
CA ASN A 106 -13.03 4.01 -13.83
C ASN A 106 -12.67 5.37 -13.19
N LEU A 107 -12.69 5.44 -11.86
CA LEU A 107 -12.28 6.65 -11.13
C LEU A 107 -10.79 6.93 -11.33
N ILE A 108 -9.93 5.91 -11.23
CA ILE A 108 -8.48 6.02 -11.52
C ILE A 108 -8.25 6.58 -12.93
N ILE A 109 -8.90 5.99 -13.93
CA ILE A 109 -8.78 6.44 -15.34
C ILE A 109 -9.21 7.89 -15.48
N GLU A 110 -10.38 8.25 -14.96
CA GLU A 110 -10.93 9.61 -15.07
C GLU A 110 -10.02 10.64 -14.43
N LEU A 111 -9.52 10.38 -13.21
CA LEU A 111 -8.62 11.29 -12.53
C LEU A 111 -7.32 11.49 -13.31
N ILE A 112 -6.73 10.42 -13.83
CA ILE A 112 -5.49 10.52 -14.63
C ILE A 112 -5.75 11.28 -15.94
N MET A 113 -6.85 11.00 -16.61
CA MET A 113 -7.16 11.62 -17.91
C MET A 113 -7.58 13.09 -17.79
N SER A 114 -8.14 13.52 -16.65
CA SER A 114 -8.57 14.89 -16.39
C SER A 114 -7.48 15.81 -15.84
N HIS A 115 -6.38 15.25 -15.32
CA HIS A 115 -5.26 16.03 -14.79
C HIS A 115 -4.13 16.20 -15.82
N PRO A 116 -3.24 17.19 -15.64
CA PRO A 116 -2.04 17.33 -16.45
C PRO A 116 -1.18 16.07 -16.41
N GLU A 117 -0.51 15.76 -17.52
CA GLU A 117 0.38 14.60 -17.63
C GLU A 117 1.53 14.66 -16.62
N LYS A 118 1.94 13.48 -16.13
CA LYS A 118 3.05 13.30 -15.18
C LYS A 118 2.89 14.06 -13.86
N THR A 119 1.63 14.26 -13.43
CA THR A 119 1.35 14.92 -12.15
C THR A 119 0.82 13.97 -11.07
N ILE A 120 0.22 12.83 -11.46
CA ILE A 120 -0.35 11.85 -10.53
C ILE A 120 0.59 10.67 -10.35
N THR A 121 0.87 10.33 -9.10
CA THR A 121 1.52 9.07 -8.68
C THR A 121 0.44 8.09 -8.23
N LEU A 122 0.48 6.86 -8.76
CA LEU A 122 -0.31 5.75 -8.24
C LEU A 122 0.44 5.10 -7.09
N VAL A 123 -0.25 4.90 -5.96
CA VAL A 123 0.34 4.30 -4.76
C VAL A 123 -0.50 3.06 -4.36
N PRO A 124 -0.33 1.92 -5.07
CA PRO A 124 -0.99 0.70 -4.65
C PRO A 124 -0.27 0.07 -3.44
N THR A 125 -1.05 -0.26 -2.42
CA THR A 125 -0.61 -0.95 -1.19
C THR A 125 -1.30 -2.30 -0.99
N GLY A 126 -2.23 -2.67 -1.87
CA GLY A 126 -2.84 -3.99 -1.97
C GLY A 126 -2.48 -4.71 -3.26
N GLY A 127 -3.29 -5.71 -3.63
CA GLY A 127 -3.18 -6.40 -4.92
C GLY A 127 -3.29 -5.43 -6.11
N LEU A 128 -2.54 -5.69 -7.17
CA LEU A 128 -2.40 -4.73 -8.29
C LEU A 128 -3.53 -4.79 -9.33
N THR A 129 -4.63 -5.49 -9.02
CA THR A 129 -5.73 -5.77 -9.96
C THR A 129 -6.37 -4.49 -10.52
N ASN A 130 -6.69 -3.50 -9.67
CA ASN A 130 -7.27 -2.24 -10.14
C ASN A 130 -6.35 -1.49 -11.10
N ILE A 131 -5.05 -1.42 -10.79
CA ILE A 131 -4.05 -0.70 -11.59
C ILE A 131 -3.83 -1.39 -12.93
N ALA A 132 -3.76 -2.74 -12.93
CA ALA A 132 -3.64 -3.54 -14.14
C ALA A 132 -4.86 -3.39 -15.05
N MET A 133 -6.07 -3.44 -14.47
CA MET A 133 -7.33 -3.24 -15.20
C MET A 133 -7.41 -1.83 -15.79
N ALA A 134 -7.04 -0.80 -15.03
CA ALA A 134 -7.01 0.58 -15.52
C ALA A 134 -6.06 0.73 -16.72
N ALA A 135 -4.86 0.17 -16.62
CA ALA A 135 -3.86 0.21 -17.70
C ALA A 135 -4.31 -0.56 -18.96
N ARG A 136 -5.08 -1.64 -18.80
CA ARG A 136 -5.62 -2.42 -19.94
C ARG A 136 -6.84 -1.78 -20.56
N LEU A 137 -7.71 -1.18 -19.74
CA LEU A 137 -8.94 -0.54 -20.22
C LEU A 137 -8.64 0.80 -20.92
N GLU A 138 -7.68 1.57 -20.40
CA GLU A 138 -7.26 2.86 -20.95
C GLU A 138 -5.71 2.97 -21.02
N PRO A 139 -5.06 2.39 -22.06
CA PRO A 139 -3.59 2.38 -22.14
C PRO A 139 -2.93 3.76 -22.16
N ARG A 140 -3.66 4.81 -22.53
CA ARG A 140 -3.12 6.18 -22.55
C ARG A 140 -2.73 6.69 -21.17
N ILE A 141 -3.27 6.11 -20.08
CA ILE A 141 -2.87 6.47 -18.72
C ILE A 141 -1.41 6.17 -18.43
N ILE A 142 -0.81 5.20 -19.12
CA ILE A 142 0.58 4.78 -18.90
C ILE A 142 1.55 5.95 -19.14
N ASP A 143 1.34 6.69 -20.22
CA ASP A 143 2.16 7.86 -20.55
C ASP A 143 1.84 9.08 -19.67
N ARG A 144 0.65 9.14 -19.08
CA ARG A 144 0.16 10.26 -18.27
C ARG A 144 0.51 10.15 -16.78
N VAL A 145 0.62 8.93 -16.25
CA VAL A 145 1.02 8.70 -14.85
C VAL A 145 2.48 9.13 -14.64
N LYS A 146 2.77 9.82 -13.54
CA LYS A 146 4.12 10.22 -13.16
C LYS A 146 4.98 9.00 -12.86
N GLU A 147 4.51 8.14 -11.97
CA GLU A 147 5.11 6.88 -11.56
C GLU A 147 4.12 6.02 -10.78
N VAL A 148 4.44 4.75 -10.61
CA VAL A 148 3.78 3.83 -9.69
C VAL A 148 4.75 3.54 -8.55
N VAL A 149 4.34 3.80 -7.31
CA VAL A 149 5.10 3.48 -6.09
C VAL A 149 4.28 2.47 -5.30
N LEU A 150 4.63 1.21 -5.41
CA LEU A 150 3.84 0.12 -4.81
C LEU A 150 4.47 -0.43 -3.53
N MET A 151 3.63 -0.80 -2.56
CA MET A 151 4.04 -1.74 -1.53
C MET A 151 3.75 -3.16 -2.02
N GLY A 152 4.78 -3.96 -2.12
CA GLY A 152 4.68 -5.36 -2.56
C GLY A 152 6.02 -5.94 -2.99
N GLY A 153 6.07 -7.24 -3.01
CA GLY A 153 7.24 -8.01 -3.40
C GLY A 153 8.35 -8.08 -2.35
N GLY A 154 9.40 -8.75 -2.75
CA GLY A 154 10.62 -8.91 -1.97
C GLY A 154 11.67 -9.61 -2.82
N TYR A 155 12.95 -9.33 -2.58
CA TYR A 155 14.02 -9.94 -3.37
C TYR A 155 14.90 -10.93 -2.55
N HIS A 156 14.73 -11.00 -1.23
CA HIS A 156 15.36 -12.00 -0.39
C HIS A 156 14.36 -12.96 0.27
N THR A 157 13.13 -12.52 0.52
CA THR A 157 12.14 -13.29 1.26
C THR A 157 10.72 -13.01 0.80
N GLY A 158 9.80 -13.91 1.11
CA GLY A 158 8.37 -13.71 1.06
C GLY A 158 7.75 -13.67 2.45
N ASN A 159 6.45 -13.41 2.52
CA ASN A 159 5.63 -13.49 3.74
C ASN A 159 4.40 -14.40 3.54
N TRP A 160 3.97 -14.60 2.30
CA TRP A 160 2.89 -15.54 1.95
C TRP A 160 3.42 -16.93 1.58
N SER A 161 4.51 -16.96 0.84
CA SER A 161 5.33 -18.17 0.63
C SER A 161 6.79 -17.86 0.96
N ALA A 162 7.66 -18.85 0.84
CA ALA A 162 9.09 -18.64 1.07
C ALA A 162 9.71 -17.52 0.24
N VAL A 163 9.15 -17.21 -0.93
CA VAL A 163 9.73 -16.28 -1.92
C VAL A 163 8.74 -15.24 -2.45
N ALA A 164 7.46 -15.37 -2.13
CA ALA A 164 6.42 -14.46 -2.63
C ALA A 164 5.82 -13.63 -1.49
N GLU A 165 5.72 -12.34 -1.73
CA GLU A 165 5.01 -11.39 -0.88
C GLU A 165 3.52 -11.40 -1.25
N PHE A 166 2.66 -11.13 -0.26
CA PHE A 166 1.21 -11.27 -0.34
C PHE A 166 0.56 -10.48 -1.48
N ASN A 167 0.81 -9.18 -1.59
CA ASN A 167 0.18 -8.31 -2.59
C ASN A 167 0.50 -8.73 -4.03
N ILE A 168 1.71 -9.25 -4.25
CA ILE A 168 2.10 -9.78 -5.57
C ILE A 168 1.49 -11.17 -5.78
N LYS A 169 1.49 -12.01 -4.72
CA LYS A 169 1.05 -13.39 -4.82
C LYS A 169 -0.45 -13.55 -5.05
N ILE A 170 -1.27 -12.65 -4.51
CA ILE A 170 -2.74 -12.72 -4.69
C ILE A 170 -3.19 -12.43 -6.12
N ASP A 171 -2.43 -11.63 -6.89
CA ASP A 171 -2.67 -11.42 -8.33
C ASP A 171 -1.35 -11.20 -9.09
N PRO A 172 -0.56 -12.27 -9.30
CA PRO A 172 0.72 -12.16 -9.99
C PRO A 172 0.58 -11.74 -11.46
N GLU A 173 -0.55 -12.04 -12.10
CA GLU A 173 -0.85 -11.60 -13.47
C GLU A 173 -1.04 -10.08 -13.53
N ALA A 174 -1.76 -9.50 -12.58
CA ALA A 174 -1.89 -8.05 -12.46
C ALA A 174 -0.53 -7.39 -12.17
N ALA A 175 0.25 -7.97 -11.27
CA ALA A 175 1.61 -7.50 -10.99
C ALA A 175 2.48 -7.53 -12.24
N HIS A 176 2.44 -8.62 -13.01
CA HIS A 176 3.16 -8.72 -14.28
C HIS A 176 2.76 -7.61 -15.28
N ILE A 177 1.46 -7.32 -15.40
CA ILE A 177 0.97 -6.23 -16.25
C ILE A 177 1.53 -4.89 -15.79
N VAL A 178 1.46 -4.57 -14.49
CA VAL A 178 1.91 -3.30 -13.93
C VAL A 178 3.41 -3.10 -14.10
N PHE A 179 4.22 -4.11 -13.80
CA PHE A 179 5.68 -4.04 -13.94
C PHE A 179 6.16 -3.92 -15.39
N ASN A 180 5.37 -4.39 -16.35
CA ASN A 180 5.70 -4.36 -17.78
C ASN A 180 4.93 -3.32 -18.61
N ALA A 181 4.13 -2.45 -17.97
CA ALA A 181 3.33 -1.47 -18.68
C ALA A 181 4.14 -0.36 -19.37
N GLY A 182 5.35 -0.04 -18.89
CA GLY A 182 6.21 0.99 -19.48
C GLY A 182 6.42 2.23 -18.62
N TRP A 183 5.57 2.50 -17.64
CA TRP A 183 5.78 3.57 -16.65
C TRP A 183 6.93 3.24 -15.69
N LYS A 184 7.38 4.26 -14.94
CA LYS A 184 8.33 4.05 -13.84
C LYS A 184 7.64 3.32 -12.69
N VAL A 185 8.27 2.26 -12.17
CA VAL A 185 7.80 1.50 -11.00
C VAL A 185 8.85 1.56 -9.90
N THR A 186 8.45 1.97 -8.70
CA THR A 186 9.25 1.84 -7.48
C THR A 186 8.63 0.76 -6.61
N MET A 187 9.34 -0.34 -6.44
CA MET A 187 8.94 -1.47 -5.59
C MET A 187 9.45 -1.25 -4.17
N VAL A 188 8.52 -0.98 -3.24
CA VAL A 188 8.78 -0.89 -1.80
C VAL A 188 8.43 -2.23 -1.18
N GLY A 189 9.34 -3.19 -1.33
CA GLY A 189 9.15 -4.59 -0.92
C GLY A 189 9.55 -4.88 0.52
N LEU A 190 9.38 -6.15 0.92
CA LEU A 190 9.63 -6.64 2.29
C LEU A 190 11.03 -6.33 2.80
N ASP A 191 12.05 -6.37 1.93
CA ASP A 191 13.45 -6.09 2.30
C ASP A 191 13.62 -4.68 2.89
N LEU A 192 12.78 -3.72 2.48
CA LEU A 192 12.72 -2.40 3.07
C LEU A 192 11.71 -2.36 4.23
N THR A 193 10.48 -2.82 4.01
CA THR A 193 9.38 -2.59 4.94
C THR A 193 9.56 -3.32 6.27
N HIS A 194 10.29 -4.44 6.30
CA HIS A 194 10.73 -5.10 7.54
C HIS A 194 11.68 -4.22 8.40
N GLN A 195 12.15 -3.09 7.90
CA GLN A 195 12.92 -2.12 8.69
C GLN A 195 12.01 -1.12 9.43
N ALA A 196 10.74 -0.98 9.01
CA ALA A 196 9.76 -0.06 9.59
C ALA A 196 9.00 -0.70 10.77
N LEU A 197 9.74 -1.19 11.77
CA LEU A 197 9.15 -1.86 12.94
C LEU A 197 8.55 -0.84 13.91
N ALA A 198 7.27 -0.99 14.24
CA ALA A 198 6.59 -0.20 15.26
C ALA A 198 6.93 -0.73 16.66
N THR A 199 8.14 -0.40 17.12
CA THR A 199 8.65 -0.76 18.45
C THR A 199 7.85 -0.11 19.57
N PRO A 200 7.93 -0.58 20.84
CA PRO A 200 7.15 -0.03 21.95
C PRO A 200 7.30 1.48 22.12
N ASP A 201 8.50 2.03 21.93
CA ASP A 201 8.77 3.46 21.97
C ASP A 201 8.03 4.24 20.85
N ILE A 202 7.87 3.66 19.68
CA ILE A 202 7.06 4.25 18.60
C ILE A 202 5.57 4.24 18.97
N VAL A 203 5.06 3.14 19.54
CA VAL A 203 3.67 3.05 20.01
C VAL A 203 3.41 4.12 21.09
N GLU A 204 4.35 4.32 22.02
CA GLU A 204 4.28 5.36 23.06
C GLU A 204 4.21 6.79 22.45
N ARG A 205 4.91 7.05 21.35
CA ARG A 205 4.83 8.34 20.63
C ARG A 205 3.42 8.63 20.11
N PHE A 206 2.70 7.63 19.58
CA PHE A 206 1.31 7.78 19.16
C PHE A 206 0.39 7.96 20.38
N ALA A 207 0.60 7.20 21.45
CA ALA A 207 -0.17 7.36 22.69
C ALA A 207 -0.03 8.77 23.29
N ALA A 208 1.18 9.34 23.23
CA ALA A 208 1.48 10.69 23.73
C ALA A 208 0.77 11.82 22.96
N LEU A 209 0.22 11.54 21.76
CA LEU A 209 -0.57 12.53 21.01
C LEU A 209 -1.87 12.89 21.74
N ASN A 210 -2.42 11.99 22.56
CA ASN A 210 -3.68 12.16 23.31
C ASN A 210 -4.87 12.56 22.42
N THR A 211 -4.91 12.04 21.17
CA THR A 211 -5.98 12.27 20.18
C THR A 211 -6.67 10.96 19.82
N LYS A 212 -7.89 11.03 19.27
CA LYS A 212 -8.58 9.84 18.76
C LYS A 212 -7.80 9.14 17.66
N PRO A 213 -7.23 9.83 16.64
CA PRO A 213 -6.37 9.21 15.64
C PRO A 213 -5.13 8.53 16.25
N GLY A 214 -4.47 9.17 17.22
CA GLY A 214 -3.31 8.58 17.91
C GLY A 214 -3.67 7.31 18.67
N GLN A 215 -4.78 7.31 19.43
CA GLN A 215 -5.24 6.12 20.15
C GLN A 215 -5.65 5.00 19.18
N PHE A 216 -6.28 5.34 18.05
CA PHE A 216 -6.63 4.38 17.02
C PHE A 216 -5.39 3.65 16.47
N VAL A 217 -4.32 4.40 16.15
CA VAL A 217 -3.04 3.80 15.70
C VAL A 217 -2.45 2.90 16.80
N VAL A 218 -2.52 3.29 18.06
CA VAL A 218 -2.05 2.45 19.18
C VAL A 218 -2.81 1.12 19.23
N ASP A 219 -4.12 1.14 19.06
CA ASP A 219 -4.95 -0.07 19.12
C ASP A 219 -4.72 -0.97 17.91
N LEU A 220 -4.53 -0.39 16.72
CA LEU A 220 -4.08 -1.11 15.51
C LEU A 220 -2.75 -1.84 15.77
N LEU A 221 -1.74 -1.11 16.22
CA LEU A 221 -0.38 -1.64 16.39
C LEU A 221 -0.31 -2.71 17.49
N LYS A 222 -1.13 -2.61 18.55
CA LYS A 222 -1.20 -3.65 19.60
C LYS A 222 -1.73 -4.98 19.05
N PHE A 223 -2.83 -4.95 18.29
CA PHE A 223 -3.37 -6.16 17.68
C PHE A 223 -2.41 -6.73 16.64
N PHE A 224 -1.96 -5.89 15.74
CA PHE A 224 -1.04 -6.24 14.65
C PHE A 224 0.25 -6.87 15.17
N GLY A 225 0.85 -6.29 16.22
CA GLY A 225 2.04 -6.82 16.88
C GLY A 225 1.83 -8.20 17.47
N LYS A 226 0.65 -8.44 18.10
CA LYS A 226 0.30 -9.78 18.60
C LYS A 226 0.24 -10.81 17.46
N MET A 227 -0.40 -10.46 16.33
CA MET A 227 -0.53 -11.36 15.20
C MET A 227 0.82 -11.62 14.51
N TYR A 228 1.63 -10.59 14.28
CA TYR A 228 2.97 -10.73 13.72
C TYR A 228 3.89 -11.58 14.60
N LYS A 229 3.78 -11.46 15.94
CA LYS A 229 4.53 -12.33 16.85
C LYS A 229 4.11 -13.78 16.71
N GLN A 230 2.82 -14.06 16.57
CA GLN A 230 2.30 -15.44 16.47
C GLN A 230 2.60 -16.09 15.11
N VAL A 231 2.48 -15.34 14.01
CA VAL A 231 2.53 -15.89 12.65
C VAL A 231 3.93 -15.85 12.05
N GLN A 232 4.68 -14.79 12.31
CA GLN A 232 6.00 -14.55 11.70
C GLN A 232 7.13 -14.34 12.71
N ASN A 233 6.84 -14.44 14.03
CA ASN A 233 7.81 -14.29 15.12
C ASN A 233 8.56 -12.95 15.16
N PHE A 234 7.93 -11.86 14.68
CA PHE A 234 8.47 -10.51 14.85
C PHE A 234 8.29 -10.02 16.29
N ASP A 235 9.24 -9.26 16.82
CA ASP A 235 9.12 -8.62 18.15
C ASP A 235 8.31 -7.33 18.13
N ALA A 236 8.19 -6.71 16.98
CA ALA A 236 7.32 -5.56 16.71
C ALA A 236 6.76 -5.66 15.28
N PRO A 237 5.52 -5.22 15.00
CA PRO A 237 4.93 -5.34 13.67
C PRO A 237 5.62 -4.38 12.70
N PRO A 238 5.95 -4.83 11.48
CA PRO A 238 6.35 -3.94 10.41
C PRO A 238 5.13 -3.18 9.85
N VAL A 239 5.29 -1.89 9.61
CA VAL A 239 4.27 -1.05 8.99
C VAL A 239 4.66 -0.87 7.53
N HIS A 240 4.12 -1.75 6.67
CA HIS A 240 4.58 -1.88 5.30
C HIS A 240 4.15 -0.71 4.41
N ASP A 241 2.86 -0.44 4.36
CA ASP A 241 2.21 0.40 3.35
C ASP A 241 2.57 1.88 3.48
N ALA A 242 2.73 2.34 4.71
CA ALA A 242 3.17 3.70 4.98
C ALA A 242 4.56 3.99 4.38
N CYS A 243 5.40 2.98 4.11
CA CYS A 243 6.70 3.14 3.47
C CYS A 243 6.56 3.63 2.00
N ALA A 244 5.55 3.14 1.27
CA ALA A 244 5.30 3.59 -0.10
C ALA A 244 4.84 5.06 -0.14
N VAL A 245 3.92 5.44 0.75
CA VAL A 245 3.46 6.83 0.90
C VAL A 245 4.62 7.74 1.33
N ALA A 246 5.44 7.31 2.30
CA ALA A 246 6.59 8.07 2.78
C ALA A 246 7.61 8.36 1.67
N TYR A 247 7.86 7.38 0.77
CA TYR A 247 8.72 7.59 -0.39
C TYR A 247 8.20 8.70 -1.32
N VAL A 248 6.88 8.76 -1.54
CA VAL A 248 6.28 9.83 -2.37
C VAL A 248 6.39 11.20 -1.70
N ILE A 249 6.26 11.25 -0.37
CA ILE A 249 6.41 12.49 0.41
C ILE A 249 7.85 13.00 0.37
N ASP A 250 8.80 12.12 0.66
CA ASP A 250 10.23 12.44 0.69
C ASP A 250 11.06 11.24 0.20
N PRO A 251 11.44 11.21 -1.08
CA PRO A 251 12.23 10.12 -1.65
C PRO A 251 13.61 9.94 -0.99
N THR A 252 14.12 10.95 -0.26
CA THR A 252 15.42 10.85 0.42
C THR A 252 15.39 9.97 1.67
N LEU A 253 14.19 9.58 2.12
CA LEU A 253 14.00 8.63 3.23
C LEU A 253 14.41 7.19 2.87
N ILE A 254 14.38 6.86 1.58
CA ILE A 254 14.52 5.49 1.10
C ILE A 254 15.60 5.42 0.01
N GLU A 255 16.63 4.65 0.28
CA GLU A 255 17.62 4.32 -0.74
C GLU A 255 17.01 3.33 -1.74
N VAL A 256 17.02 3.66 -3.03
CA VAL A 256 16.53 2.83 -4.12
C VAL A 256 17.63 2.50 -5.10
N GLN A 257 17.55 1.33 -5.72
CA GLN A 257 18.45 0.90 -6.79
C GLN A 257 17.63 0.55 -8.03
N GLN A 258 18.08 1.01 -9.20
CA GLN A 258 17.47 0.61 -10.46
C GLN A 258 17.85 -0.82 -10.80
N VAL A 259 16.86 -1.71 -10.89
CA VAL A 259 17.04 -3.16 -11.06
C VAL A 259 15.87 -3.71 -11.86
N PRO A 260 16.14 -4.55 -12.89
CA PRO A 260 15.06 -5.28 -13.58
C PRO A 260 14.32 -6.19 -12.58
N VAL A 261 12.99 -6.13 -12.61
CA VAL A 261 12.13 -7.01 -11.80
C VAL A 261 11.15 -7.72 -12.73
N ASN A 262 11.09 -9.04 -12.62
CA ASN A 262 10.12 -9.89 -13.30
C ASN A 262 9.23 -10.58 -12.28
N ILE A 263 7.98 -10.87 -12.66
CA ILE A 263 7.03 -11.60 -11.81
C ILE A 263 6.99 -13.06 -12.31
N GLU A 264 7.18 -14.00 -11.38
CA GLU A 264 7.06 -15.43 -11.68
C GLU A 264 5.59 -15.87 -11.71
N LEU A 265 5.15 -16.40 -12.85
CA LEU A 265 3.74 -16.72 -13.11
C LEU A 265 3.41 -18.24 -13.11
N THR A 266 4.42 -19.11 -13.24
CA THR A 266 4.21 -20.53 -13.56
C THR A 266 4.89 -21.50 -12.60
N GLY A 267 5.85 -21.05 -11.82
CA GLY A 267 6.65 -21.92 -10.96
C GLY A 267 5.84 -22.50 -9.80
N THR A 268 5.92 -23.81 -9.59
CA THR A 268 5.18 -24.50 -8.51
C THR A 268 5.51 -23.95 -7.12
N HIS A 269 6.77 -23.55 -6.88
CA HIS A 269 7.24 -23.06 -5.58
C HIS A 269 7.58 -21.57 -5.58
N THR A 270 7.58 -20.94 -6.77
CA THR A 270 8.03 -19.56 -6.95
C THR A 270 6.96 -18.62 -7.51
N LEU A 271 5.73 -19.12 -7.65
CA LEU A 271 4.59 -18.34 -8.13
C LEU A 271 4.41 -17.06 -7.28
N GLY A 272 4.37 -15.90 -7.96
CA GLY A 272 4.29 -14.59 -7.32
C GLY A 272 5.62 -14.03 -6.80
N MET A 273 6.74 -14.73 -7.02
CA MET A 273 8.07 -14.20 -6.69
C MET A 273 8.40 -12.98 -7.55
N THR A 274 8.90 -11.92 -6.94
CA THR A 274 9.53 -10.78 -7.61
C THR A 274 11.01 -11.07 -7.83
N VAL A 275 11.35 -11.42 -9.07
CA VAL A 275 12.72 -11.81 -9.46
C VAL A 275 13.51 -10.55 -9.84
N ALA A 276 14.24 -9.98 -8.88
CA ALA A 276 15.10 -8.83 -9.09
C ALA A 276 16.49 -9.25 -9.57
N ASP A 277 16.93 -8.73 -10.73
CA ASP A 277 18.21 -9.10 -11.37
C ASP A 277 19.32 -8.10 -11.02
N PHE A 278 20.04 -8.36 -9.94
CA PHE A 278 21.19 -7.55 -9.49
C PHE A 278 22.52 -7.87 -10.20
N ARG A 279 22.54 -8.70 -11.22
CA ARG A 279 23.77 -9.12 -11.90
C ARG A 279 24.40 -7.96 -12.67
N TYR A 280 25.71 -8.03 -12.84
CA TYR A 280 26.48 -7.08 -13.64
C TYR A 280 26.78 -7.67 -15.03
N PRO A 281 26.80 -6.86 -16.11
CA PRO A 281 26.39 -5.46 -16.18
C PRO A 281 24.87 -5.27 -15.98
N PRO A 282 24.44 -4.15 -15.40
CA PRO A 282 23.02 -3.91 -15.18
C PRO A 282 22.28 -3.82 -16.53
N LYS A 283 21.10 -4.44 -16.58
CA LYS A 283 20.23 -4.36 -17.77
C LYS A 283 19.37 -3.10 -17.70
N PRO A 284 19.05 -2.48 -18.85
CA PRO A 284 18.09 -1.39 -18.89
C PRO A 284 16.73 -1.81 -18.33
N CYS A 285 16.13 -0.99 -17.50
CA CYS A 285 14.80 -1.21 -16.93
C CYS A 285 14.17 0.11 -16.48
N ASN A 286 12.87 0.06 -16.15
CA ASN A 286 12.09 1.16 -15.61
C ASN A 286 11.64 0.89 -14.16
N THR A 287 12.29 -0.06 -13.48
CA THR A 287 11.99 -0.46 -12.10
C THR A 287 13.10 -0.04 -11.14
N TRP A 288 12.69 0.40 -9.95
CA TRP A 288 13.56 0.71 -8.80
C TRP A 288 13.12 -0.14 -7.64
N VAL A 289 14.09 -0.67 -6.90
CA VAL A 289 13.87 -1.52 -5.72
C VAL A 289 14.35 -0.77 -4.49
N ALA A 290 13.48 -0.65 -3.49
CA ALA A 290 13.79 -0.02 -2.22
C ALA A 290 14.64 -0.94 -1.34
N LYS A 291 15.69 -0.38 -0.70
CA LYS A 291 16.71 -1.15 0.01
C LYS A 291 16.90 -0.77 1.47
N LYS A 292 16.97 0.53 1.74
CA LYS A 292 17.31 1.04 3.08
C LYS A 292 16.40 2.18 3.48
N LEU A 293 15.90 2.12 4.72
CA LEU A 293 15.01 3.11 5.32
C LEU A 293 15.76 3.97 6.34
N ASP A 294 15.59 5.29 6.27
CA ASP A 294 15.87 6.18 7.39
C ASP A 294 14.73 6.07 8.41
N LYS A 295 14.88 5.14 9.35
CA LYS A 295 13.82 4.79 10.31
C LYS A 295 13.40 5.97 11.19
N ALA A 296 14.35 6.81 11.59
CA ALA A 296 14.08 7.92 12.50
C ALA A 296 13.19 8.96 11.81
N ARG A 297 13.58 9.41 10.61
CA ARG A 297 12.81 10.37 9.83
C ARG A 297 11.48 9.79 9.35
N PHE A 298 11.41 8.49 9.04
CA PHE A 298 10.17 7.81 8.68
C PHE A 298 9.15 7.89 9.82
N TRP A 299 9.53 7.53 11.05
CA TRP A 299 8.61 7.56 12.17
C TRP A 299 8.24 8.99 12.59
N ASP A 300 9.16 9.96 12.46
CA ASP A 300 8.83 11.38 12.65
C ASP A 300 7.73 11.79 11.67
N LEU A 301 7.89 11.45 10.39
CA LEU A 301 6.92 11.77 9.34
C LEU A 301 5.53 11.17 9.63
N VAL A 302 5.47 9.90 10.03
CA VAL A 302 4.18 9.21 10.31
C VAL A 302 3.51 9.77 11.56
N VAL A 303 4.26 9.98 12.65
CA VAL A 303 3.71 10.55 13.90
C VAL A 303 3.21 11.96 13.69
N ASP A 304 3.95 12.79 12.94
CA ASP A 304 3.56 14.17 12.64
C ASP A 304 2.30 14.23 11.79
N ALA A 305 2.16 13.34 10.80
CA ALA A 305 0.93 13.26 10.00
C ALA A 305 -0.30 12.90 10.87
N VAL A 306 -0.16 11.89 11.76
CA VAL A 306 -1.26 11.52 12.68
C VAL A 306 -1.58 12.65 13.69
N ARG A 307 -0.59 13.44 14.09
CA ARG A 307 -0.80 14.62 14.96
C ARG A 307 -1.64 15.70 14.30
N ASN A 308 -1.60 15.81 12.99
CA ASN A 308 -2.34 16.82 12.22
C ASN A 308 -3.81 16.48 12.01
N LEU A 309 -4.26 15.28 12.41
CA LEU A 309 -5.62 14.79 12.29
C LEU A 309 -6.41 15.07 13.57
#